data_d57333e8b5bbf09fac111cec01958335
#
_entry.id   d57333e8b5bbf09fac111cec01958335
#
_cell.length_a   1.000
_cell.length_b   1.000
_cell.length_c   1.000
_cell.angle_alpha   90.00
_cell.angle_beta   90.00
_cell.angle_gamma   90.00
#
_symmetry.space_group_name_H-M   'P 1'
#
loop_
_entity.id
_entity.type
_entity.pdbx_description
1 polymer ?
#
loop_
_entity_poly.entity_id
_entity_poly.type
_entity_poly.pdbx_seq_one_letter_code
_entity_poly.pdbx_strand_id
1 'polypeptide(L)'
;MEFHEFGRKDAPAVLIAHGMMQHWKSMYELLKPLTEHYRLIFTAMDGFYEGSGTFTTFADQARQIEAYVQENHGGRLHGAYGASQGALLLTELLTRGEITIDNTIMDGCYVAHQGWIAGRVTAWMFKCYKNTGRFPALIHIMMKLMGTRLEDMTADFDTSLYMQATDETVNRNFIQNYTYRTSKKIARWPHMVHLWCGSKEPYALKSHRELKQYLPHYEETIMDGLSHGEFLLKQTAEACKKIRNTLG
;
A
#
# COMPACT_ATOMS: atom_id res chain seq x y z
N MET A 1 10.83 5.85 -9.59
CA MET A 1 10.35 6.01 -8.20
C MET A 1 11.25 6.98 -7.45
N GLU A 2 10.70 7.83 -6.60
CA GLU A 2 11.47 8.64 -5.66
C GLU A 2 11.35 8.07 -4.26
N PHE A 3 12.37 8.37 -3.43
CA PHE A 3 12.44 7.97 -2.03
C PHE A 3 12.70 9.20 -1.16
N HIS A 4 11.89 9.36 -0.13
CA HIS A 4 11.98 10.49 0.79
C HIS A 4 12.21 9.96 2.20
N GLU A 5 13.36 10.30 2.79
CA GLU A 5 13.76 9.80 4.09
C GLU A 5 13.66 10.85 5.18
N PHE A 6 13.09 10.46 6.32
CA PHE A 6 12.92 11.30 7.50
C PHE A 6 13.25 10.52 8.77
N GLY A 7 13.74 11.23 9.78
CA GLY A 7 14.21 10.65 11.03
C GLY A 7 15.74 10.62 11.11
N ARG A 8 16.27 10.10 12.20
CA ARG A 8 17.72 10.04 12.42
C ARG A 8 18.36 9.01 11.49
N LYS A 9 19.55 9.33 10.97
CA LYS A 9 20.26 8.45 10.04
C LYS A 9 20.70 7.11 10.66
N ASP A 10 20.91 7.09 11.96
CA ASP A 10 21.34 5.94 12.75
C ASP A 10 20.17 5.12 13.32
N ALA A 11 18.92 5.58 13.13
CA ALA A 11 17.72 4.86 13.55
C ALA A 11 17.41 3.68 12.60
N PRO A 12 16.70 2.63 13.09
CA PRO A 12 16.28 1.52 12.27
C PRO A 12 15.47 1.99 11.06
N ALA A 13 15.81 1.51 9.85
CA ALA A 13 15.18 1.93 8.60
C ALA A 13 13.86 1.17 8.37
N VAL A 14 12.78 1.89 8.08
CA VAL A 14 11.43 1.35 7.82
C VAL A 14 10.88 1.91 6.52
N LEU A 15 10.54 1.02 5.59
CA LEU A 15 9.92 1.37 4.31
C LEU A 15 8.42 1.65 4.50
N ILE A 16 7.94 2.74 3.92
CA ILE A 16 6.52 3.13 3.91
C ILE A 16 6.01 3.16 2.48
N ALA A 17 5.09 2.25 2.16
CA ALA A 17 4.44 2.16 0.85
C ALA A 17 2.99 2.63 0.93
N HIS A 18 2.66 3.69 0.20
CA HIS A 18 1.33 4.31 0.22
C HIS A 18 0.27 3.50 -0.54
N GLY A 19 -1.00 3.73 -0.19
CA GLY A 19 -2.15 3.16 -0.89
C GLY A 19 -2.44 3.81 -2.24
N MET A 20 -3.44 3.24 -2.94
CA MET A 20 -3.96 3.84 -4.16
C MET A 20 -4.59 5.21 -3.84
N MET A 21 -4.43 6.18 -4.73
CA MET A 21 -4.92 7.56 -4.55
C MET A 21 -4.28 8.32 -3.39
N GLN A 22 -3.25 7.76 -2.78
CA GLN A 22 -2.45 8.43 -1.76
C GLN A 22 -1.13 8.92 -2.36
N HIS A 23 -0.50 9.81 -1.64
CA HIS A 23 0.82 10.35 -1.95
C HIS A 23 1.74 10.15 -0.75
N TRP A 24 3.05 10.06 -0.97
CA TRP A 24 4.01 9.92 0.12
C TRP A 24 3.89 11.03 1.19
N LYS A 25 3.56 12.27 0.78
CA LYS A 25 3.37 13.39 1.73
C LYS A 25 2.19 13.14 2.68
N SER A 26 1.08 12.61 2.18
CA SER A 26 -0.07 12.24 3.01
C SER A 26 0.31 11.19 4.05
N MET A 27 1.07 10.18 3.62
CA MET A 27 1.59 9.16 4.54
C MET A 27 2.58 9.74 5.55
N TYR A 28 3.42 10.69 5.12
CA TYR A 28 4.33 11.40 6.02
C TYR A 28 3.56 12.16 7.12
N GLU A 29 2.54 12.92 6.78
CA GLU A 29 1.73 13.65 7.76
C GLU A 29 1.09 12.74 8.81
N LEU A 30 0.64 11.56 8.40
CA LEU A 30 0.07 10.57 9.31
C LEU A 30 1.13 9.88 10.18
N LEU A 31 2.28 9.52 9.60
CA LEU A 31 3.29 8.69 10.25
C LEU A 31 4.50 9.43 10.78
N LYS A 32 4.57 10.77 10.62
CA LYS A 32 5.68 11.58 11.10
C LYS A 32 6.03 11.39 12.60
N PRO A 33 5.10 11.07 13.53
CA PRO A 33 5.50 10.78 14.91
C PRO A 33 6.44 9.59 15.04
N LEU A 34 6.44 8.66 14.09
CA LEU A 34 7.35 7.51 14.10
C LEU A 34 8.80 7.88 13.75
N THR A 35 9.07 9.07 13.19
CA THR A 35 10.44 9.55 12.89
C THR A 35 11.28 9.76 14.14
N GLU A 36 10.67 9.83 15.32
CA GLU A 36 11.38 9.85 16.61
C GLU A 36 12.09 8.52 16.90
N HIS A 37 11.58 7.42 16.32
CA HIS A 37 12.05 6.06 16.60
C HIS A 37 12.75 5.42 15.40
N TYR A 38 12.34 5.77 14.17
CA TYR A 38 12.76 5.13 12.93
C TYR A 38 13.26 6.15 11.91
N ARG A 39 14.12 5.69 11.01
CA ARG A 39 14.38 6.33 9.72
C ARG A 39 13.34 5.83 8.73
N LEU A 40 12.29 6.64 8.49
CA LEU A 40 11.19 6.30 7.59
C LEU A 40 11.58 6.61 6.14
N ILE A 41 11.39 5.64 5.25
CA ILE A 41 11.66 5.73 3.82
C ILE A 41 10.32 5.68 3.09
N PHE A 42 9.81 6.84 2.69
CA PHE A 42 8.55 6.93 1.94
C PHE A 42 8.80 6.73 0.46
N THR A 43 8.05 5.81 -0.15
CA THR A 43 8.08 5.61 -1.61
C THR A 43 7.11 6.56 -2.31
N ALA A 44 7.58 7.24 -3.35
CA ALA A 44 6.73 7.91 -4.32
C ALA A 44 6.70 7.04 -5.59
N MET A 45 5.60 6.29 -5.77
CA MET A 45 5.47 5.36 -6.89
C MET A 45 5.42 6.08 -8.23
N ASP A 46 6.04 5.50 -9.27
CA ASP A 46 5.98 6.05 -10.62
C ASP A 46 4.54 6.24 -11.08
N GLY A 47 4.30 7.33 -11.78
CA GLY A 47 2.97 7.72 -12.26
C GLY A 47 2.16 8.55 -11.26
N PHE A 48 2.63 8.70 -9.99
CA PHE A 48 1.90 9.34 -8.92
C PHE A 48 2.64 10.49 -8.23
N TYR A 49 3.66 11.05 -8.87
CA TYR A 49 4.33 12.29 -8.45
C TYR A 49 4.71 13.12 -9.69
N GLU A 50 4.89 14.42 -9.49
CA GLU A 50 5.19 15.35 -10.56
C GLU A 50 6.52 15.02 -11.25
N GLY A 51 6.51 14.98 -12.59
CA GLY A 51 7.69 14.63 -13.38
C GLY A 51 8.01 13.14 -13.45
N SER A 52 7.23 12.28 -12.78
CA SER A 52 7.43 10.83 -12.87
C SER A 52 7.02 10.26 -14.23
N GLY A 53 7.64 9.14 -14.59
CA GLY A 53 7.17 8.32 -15.71
C GLY A 53 5.80 7.68 -15.46
N THR A 54 5.33 6.89 -16.43
CA THR A 54 4.08 6.12 -16.30
C THR A 54 4.28 4.94 -15.36
N PHE A 55 3.30 4.66 -14.49
CA PHE A 55 3.25 3.40 -13.74
C PHE A 55 3.26 2.20 -14.70
N THR A 56 4.12 1.25 -14.47
CA THR A 56 4.25 0.04 -15.30
C THR A 56 3.66 -1.19 -14.61
N THR A 57 4.40 -1.78 -13.67
CA THR A 57 3.97 -2.96 -12.90
C THR A 57 4.45 -2.88 -11.45
N PHE A 58 3.83 -3.63 -10.54
CA PHE A 58 4.35 -3.77 -9.17
C PHE A 58 5.73 -4.41 -9.14
N ALA A 59 6.03 -5.31 -10.07
CA ALA A 59 7.36 -5.90 -10.18
C ALA A 59 8.44 -4.86 -10.57
N ASP A 60 8.10 -3.87 -11.39
CA ASP A 60 9.00 -2.75 -11.72
C ASP A 60 9.21 -1.83 -10.52
N GLN A 61 8.13 -1.52 -9.79
CA GLN A 61 8.22 -0.73 -8.56
C GLN A 61 9.06 -1.46 -7.49
N ALA A 62 8.86 -2.77 -7.33
CA ALA A 62 9.62 -3.59 -6.40
C ALA A 62 11.12 -3.58 -6.74
N ARG A 63 11.51 -3.74 -8.03
CA ARG A 63 12.92 -3.67 -8.46
C ARG A 63 13.58 -2.34 -8.11
N GLN A 64 12.87 -1.22 -8.22
CA GLN A 64 13.40 0.08 -7.85
C GLN A 64 13.62 0.20 -6.34
N ILE A 65 12.70 -0.35 -5.53
CA ILE A 65 12.88 -0.42 -4.06
C ILE A 65 14.07 -1.31 -3.71
N GLU A 66 14.18 -2.49 -4.31
CA GLU A 66 15.29 -3.41 -4.09
C GLU A 66 16.65 -2.75 -4.40
N ALA A 67 16.77 -2.09 -5.55
CA ALA A 67 17.98 -1.39 -5.92
C ALA A 67 18.34 -0.27 -4.92
N TYR A 68 17.33 0.53 -4.53
CA TYR A 68 17.53 1.60 -3.56
C TYR A 68 17.97 1.06 -2.19
N VAL A 69 17.33 0.01 -1.70
CA VAL A 69 17.66 -0.60 -0.40
C VAL A 69 19.04 -1.27 -0.42
N GLN A 70 19.40 -1.90 -1.53
CA GLN A 70 20.74 -2.47 -1.70
C GLN A 70 21.82 -1.39 -1.67
N GLU A 71 21.62 -0.29 -2.38
CA GLU A 71 22.59 0.82 -2.50
C GLU A 71 22.73 1.62 -1.19
N ASN A 72 21.62 1.92 -0.51
CA ASN A 72 21.57 2.88 0.59
C ASN A 72 21.45 2.24 1.99
N HIS A 73 21.00 0.98 2.07
CA HIS A 73 20.70 0.28 3.32
C HIS A 73 21.31 -1.14 3.39
N GLY A 74 22.29 -1.46 2.52
CA GLY A 74 22.97 -2.75 2.54
C GLY A 74 22.06 -3.95 2.30
N GLY A 75 20.95 -3.78 1.60
CA GLY A 75 19.99 -4.84 1.27
C GLY A 75 19.07 -5.25 2.43
N ARG A 76 19.05 -4.51 3.55
CA ARG A 76 18.25 -4.87 4.74
C ARG A 76 17.48 -3.68 5.29
N LEU A 77 16.25 -3.93 5.70
CA LEU A 77 15.38 -3.00 6.43
C LEU A 77 14.93 -3.63 7.75
N HIS A 78 14.82 -2.82 8.79
CA HIS A 78 14.24 -3.21 10.07
C HIS A 78 12.76 -3.55 9.94
N GLY A 79 12.03 -2.80 9.09
CA GLY A 79 10.63 -3.05 8.88
C GLY A 79 10.08 -2.46 7.59
N ALA A 80 8.84 -2.81 7.28
CA ALA A 80 8.04 -2.17 6.25
C ALA A 80 6.58 -2.06 6.66
N TYR A 81 5.94 -0.96 6.30
CA TYR A 81 4.51 -0.76 6.41
C TYR A 81 3.93 -0.43 5.03
N GLY A 82 2.95 -1.19 4.59
CA GLY A 82 2.24 -0.95 3.35
C GLY A 82 0.74 -0.86 3.58
N ALA A 83 0.14 0.24 3.14
CA ALA A 83 -1.30 0.43 3.18
C ALA A 83 -1.95 0.05 1.83
N SER A 84 -2.97 -0.81 1.85
CA SER A 84 -3.77 -1.12 0.65
C SER A 84 -2.90 -1.56 -0.55
N GLN A 85 -2.81 -0.76 -1.60
CA GLN A 85 -1.90 -0.99 -2.75
C GLN A 85 -0.43 -1.12 -2.30
N GLY A 86 -0.01 -0.37 -1.28
CA GLY A 86 1.32 -0.49 -0.70
C GLY A 86 1.56 -1.89 -0.11
N ALA A 87 0.55 -2.49 0.53
CA ALA A 87 0.65 -3.86 1.02
C ALA A 87 0.76 -4.89 -0.13
N LEU A 88 0.12 -4.62 -1.28
CA LEU A 88 0.29 -5.45 -2.48
C LEU A 88 1.72 -5.32 -3.03
N LEU A 89 2.28 -4.11 -3.05
CA LEU A 89 3.69 -3.90 -3.43
C LEU A 89 4.64 -4.63 -2.48
N LEU A 90 4.39 -4.61 -1.17
CA LEU A 90 5.15 -5.41 -0.21
C LEU A 90 5.02 -6.91 -0.50
N THR A 91 3.83 -7.41 -0.86
CA THR A 91 3.65 -8.83 -1.27
C THR A 91 4.57 -9.19 -2.44
N GLU A 92 4.73 -8.29 -3.41
CA GLU A 92 5.66 -8.49 -4.52
C GLU A 92 7.12 -8.52 -4.06
N LEU A 93 7.55 -7.59 -3.18
CA LEU A 93 8.89 -7.59 -2.59
C LEU A 93 9.20 -8.89 -1.85
N LEU A 94 8.28 -9.36 -0.98
CA LEU A 94 8.46 -10.61 -0.23
C LEU A 94 8.52 -11.83 -1.17
N THR A 95 7.72 -11.81 -2.25
CA THR A 95 7.73 -12.88 -3.27
C THR A 95 9.06 -12.95 -4.01
N ARG A 96 9.70 -11.83 -4.26
CA ARG A 96 10.99 -11.72 -4.95
C ARG A 96 12.15 -12.10 -4.03
N GLY A 97 12.13 -11.64 -2.77
CA GLY A 97 13.11 -12.01 -1.75
C GLY A 97 14.53 -11.50 -2.00
N GLU A 98 14.68 -10.41 -2.77
CA GLU A 98 15.99 -9.83 -3.14
C GLU A 98 16.58 -8.92 -2.04
N ILE A 99 15.77 -8.53 -1.06
CA ILE A 99 16.15 -7.76 0.13
C ILE A 99 15.60 -8.43 1.38
N THR A 100 16.16 -8.10 2.53
CA THR A 100 15.67 -8.57 3.84
C THR A 100 14.83 -7.49 4.50
N ILE A 101 13.65 -7.84 5.01
CA ILE A 101 12.80 -6.99 5.84
C ILE A 101 12.42 -7.79 7.08
N ASP A 102 12.86 -7.33 8.27
CA ASP A 102 12.72 -8.13 9.49
C ASP A 102 11.27 -8.29 9.92
N ASN A 103 10.47 -7.21 9.84
CA ASN A 103 9.04 -7.21 10.16
C ASN A 103 8.26 -6.48 9.07
N THR A 104 7.23 -7.10 8.52
CA THR A 104 6.40 -6.49 7.47
C THR A 104 4.97 -6.35 7.94
N ILE A 105 4.42 -5.13 7.89
CA ILE A 105 3.00 -4.86 8.19
C ILE A 105 2.26 -4.60 6.88
N MET A 106 1.26 -5.42 6.58
CA MET A 106 0.37 -5.30 5.44
C MET A 106 -1.03 -4.89 5.92
N ASP A 107 -1.36 -3.61 5.76
CA ASP A 107 -2.63 -3.04 6.20
C ASP A 107 -3.63 -2.93 5.03
N GLY A 108 -4.77 -3.62 5.14
CA GLY A 108 -5.81 -3.63 4.11
C GLY A 108 -5.34 -4.20 2.76
N CYS A 109 -4.57 -5.27 2.76
CA CYS A 109 -3.99 -5.86 1.54
C CYS A 109 -5.05 -6.52 0.66
N TYR A 110 -5.04 -6.23 -0.66
CA TYR A 110 -5.97 -6.78 -1.65
C TYR A 110 -5.27 -7.63 -2.71
N VAL A 111 -4.68 -8.76 -2.32
CA VAL A 111 -4.03 -9.70 -3.24
C VAL A 111 -4.98 -10.70 -3.88
N ALA A 112 -6.20 -10.83 -3.37
CA ALA A 112 -7.18 -11.74 -3.93
C ALA A 112 -7.66 -11.25 -5.30
N HIS A 113 -7.35 -12.03 -6.33
CA HIS A 113 -7.69 -11.71 -7.72
C HIS A 113 -9.18 -11.40 -7.91
N GLN A 114 -9.48 -10.24 -8.51
CA GLN A 114 -10.84 -9.75 -8.74
C GLN A 114 -11.26 -9.82 -10.22
N GLY A 115 -10.31 -9.98 -11.13
CA GLY A 115 -10.54 -10.17 -12.56
C GLY A 115 -10.19 -8.96 -13.43
N TRP A 116 -9.75 -9.24 -14.64
CA TRP A 116 -9.31 -8.24 -15.62
C TRP A 116 -10.44 -7.30 -16.06
N ILE A 117 -11.66 -7.85 -16.27
CA ILE A 117 -12.84 -7.05 -16.68
C ILE A 117 -13.16 -6.02 -15.58
N ALA A 118 -13.20 -6.45 -14.32
CA ALA A 118 -13.45 -5.57 -13.19
C ALA A 118 -12.41 -4.44 -13.13
N GLY A 119 -11.12 -4.77 -13.29
CA GLY A 119 -10.04 -3.78 -13.34
C GLY A 119 -10.21 -2.75 -14.46
N ARG A 120 -10.57 -3.18 -15.67
CA ARG A 120 -10.81 -2.26 -16.80
C ARG A 120 -12.03 -1.37 -16.61
N VAL A 121 -13.13 -1.92 -16.12
CA VAL A 121 -14.36 -1.16 -15.86
C VAL A 121 -14.08 -0.10 -14.81
N THR A 122 -13.41 -0.47 -13.71
CA THR A 122 -13.07 0.47 -12.64
C THR A 122 -12.11 1.56 -13.15
N ALA A 123 -11.07 1.19 -13.91
CA ALA A 123 -10.17 2.15 -14.54
C ALA A 123 -10.91 3.13 -15.46
N TRP A 124 -11.83 2.64 -16.28
CA TRP A 124 -12.65 3.48 -17.15
C TRP A 124 -13.52 4.46 -16.35
N MET A 125 -14.22 3.98 -15.34
CA MET A 125 -15.04 4.80 -14.46
C MET A 125 -14.21 5.91 -13.79
N PHE A 126 -13.03 5.56 -13.30
CA PHE A 126 -12.11 6.49 -12.63
C PHE A 126 -11.59 7.56 -13.60
N LYS A 127 -11.23 7.17 -14.83
CA LYS A 127 -10.82 8.11 -15.88
C LYS A 127 -11.97 9.07 -16.26
N CYS A 128 -13.19 8.56 -16.39
CA CYS A 128 -14.36 9.41 -16.62
C CYS A 128 -14.54 10.43 -15.49
N TYR A 129 -14.45 10.00 -14.24
CA TYR A 129 -14.54 10.90 -13.09
C TYR A 129 -13.41 11.95 -13.09
N LYS A 130 -12.17 11.51 -13.23
CA LYS A 130 -10.98 12.38 -13.27
C LYS A 130 -11.08 13.45 -14.37
N ASN A 131 -11.49 13.06 -15.57
CA ASN A 131 -11.43 13.94 -16.75
C ASN A 131 -12.68 14.81 -16.93
N THR A 132 -13.83 14.42 -16.38
CA THR A 132 -15.10 15.09 -16.65
C THR A 132 -15.93 15.42 -15.40
N GLY A 133 -15.53 14.96 -14.23
CA GLY A 133 -16.33 15.03 -13.01
C GLY A 133 -17.63 14.21 -13.05
N ARG A 134 -17.84 13.37 -14.09
CA ARG A 134 -19.06 12.56 -14.24
C ARG A 134 -19.03 11.31 -13.38
N PHE A 135 -20.22 10.82 -13.02
CA PHE A 135 -20.44 9.58 -12.26
C PHE A 135 -19.93 9.59 -10.80
N PRO A 136 -20.04 10.70 -10.04
CA PRO A 136 -19.61 10.70 -8.64
C PRO A 136 -20.38 9.65 -7.81
N ALA A 137 -21.71 9.48 -8.07
CA ALA A 137 -22.52 8.48 -7.38
C ALA A 137 -22.01 7.04 -7.62
N LEU A 138 -21.53 6.75 -8.83
CA LEU A 138 -21.02 5.42 -9.18
C LEU A 138 -19.68 5.14 -8.51
N ILE A 139 -18.81 6.16 -8.41
CA ILE A 139 -17.56 6.08 -7.63
C ILE A 139 -17.89 5.85 -6.14
N HIS A 140 -18.85 6.58 -5.57
CA HIS A 140 -19.32 6.37 -4.20
C HIS A 140 -19.81 4.93 -3.95
N ILE A 141 -20.61 4.39 -4.86
CA ILE A 141 -21.10 3.00 -4.77
C ILE A 141 -19.91 2.02 -4.80
N MET A 142 -18.99 2.22 -5.74
CA MET A 142 -17.80 1.37 -5.86
C MET A 142 -16.93 1.42 -4.59
N MET A 143 -16.66 2.60 -4.07
CA MET A 143 -15.89 2.78 -2.84
C MET A 143 -16.59 2.10 -1.64
N LYS A 144 -17.90 2.26 -1.52
CA LYS A 144 -18.71 1.59 -0.50
C LYS A 144 -18.63 0.07 -0.60
N LEU A 145 -18.62 -0.49 -1.82
CA LEU A 145 -18.43 -1.93 -2.03
C LEU A 145 -17.02 -2.41 -1.64
N MET A 146 -16.02 -1.54 -1.71
CA MET A 146 -14.66 -1.79 -1.23
C MET A 146 -14.51 -1.60 0.29
N GLY A 147 -15.57 -1.18 0.99
CA GLY A 147 -15.55 -0.95 2.44
C GLY A 147 -14.97 0.40 2.85
N THR A 148 -14.98 1.38 1.94
CA THR A 148 -14.49 2.74 2.24
C THR A 148 -15.51 3.80 1.78
N ARG A 149 -15.35 5.04 2.26
CA ARG A 149 -16.13 6.20 1.83
C ARG A 149 -15.23 7.20 1.12
N LEU A 150 -15.74 7.80 0.05
CA LEU A 150 -14.99 8.79 -0.71
C LEU A 150 -14.66 10.02 0.16
N GLU A 151 -15.59 10.42 1.03
CA GLU A 151 -15.41 11.54 1.96
C GLU A 151 -14.25 11.28 2.94
N ASP A 152 -14.13 10.06 3.43
CA ASP A 152 -13.04 9.66 4.33
C ASP A 152 -11.67 9.68 3.63
N MET A 153 -11.63 9.45 2.30
CA MET A 153 -10.40 9.50 1.52
C MET A 153 -10.03 10.91 1.04
N THR A 154 -11.02 11.76 0.75
CA THR A 154 -10.78 13.10 0.18
C THR A 154 -10.56 14.17 1.23
N ALA A 155 -11.05 13.98 2.45
CA ALA A 155 -10.88 14.95 3.54
C ALA A 155 -9.43 14.99 4.07
N ASP A 156 -8.73 13.85 4.09
CA ASP A 156 -7.42 13.70 4.71
C ASP A 156 -6.28 13.41 3.71
N PHE A 157 -6.60 13.29 2.39
CA PHE A 157 -5.61 13.01 1.35
C PHE A 157 -5.56 14.10 0.30
N ASP A 158 -4.34 14.53 -0.01
CA ASP A 158 -4.08 15.27 -1.24
C ASP A 158 -4.19 14.32 -2.45
N THR A 159 -5.41 14.19 -2.97
CA THR A 159 -5.68 13.39 -4.17
C THR A 159 -5.27 14.12 -5.46
N SER A 160 -4.77 15.36 -5.37
CA SER A 160 -4.45 16.21 -6.52
C SER A 160 -3.45 15.53 -7.47
N LEU A 161 -2.42 14.90 -6.92
CA LEU A 161 -1.42 14.19 -7.73
C LEU A 161 -1.97 12.94 -8.41
N TYR A 162 -2.88 12.22 -7.76
CA TYR A 162 -3.56 11.11 -8.40
C TYR A 162 -4.47 11.58 -9.54
N MET A 163 -5.15 12.71 -9.36
CA MET A 163 -5.96 13.33 -10.41
C MET A 163 -5.12 13.81 -11.60
N GLN A 164 -3.83 14.07 -11.41
CA GLN A 164 -2.88 14.42 -12.46
C GLN A 164 -2.27 13.20 -13.17
N ALA A 165 -2.40 11.99 -12.60
CA ALA A 165 -1.90 10.77 -13.22
C ALA A 165 -2.44 10.59 -14.64
N THR A 166 -1.60 10.12 -15.56
CA THR A 166 -2.02 9.88 -16.95
C THR A 166 -3.09 8.79 -17.02
N ASP A 167 -3.92 8.82 -18.04
CA ASP A 167 -4.92 7.77 -18.27
C ASP A 167 -4.30 6.39 -18.42
N GLU A 168 -3.07 6.32 -18.94
CA GLU A 168 -2.31 5.08 -19.04
C GLU A 168 -1.89 4.57 -17.65
N THR A 169 -1.36 5.44 -16.79
CA THR A 169 -1.03 5.11 -15.40
C THR A 169 -2.26 4.58 -14.66
N VAL A 170 -3.38 5.29 -14.73
CA VAL A 170 -4.64 4.86 -14.11
C VAL A 170 -5.05 3.47 -14.60
N ASN A 171 -5.05 3.27 -15.92
CA ASN A 171 -5.45 2.00 -16.52
C ASN A 171 -4.54 0.84 -16.07
N ARG A 172 -3.23 1.00 -16.15
CA ARG A 172 -2.24 -0.01 -15.74
C ARG A 172 -2.34 -0.32 -14.25
N ASN A 173 -2.45 0.72 -13.42
CA ASN A 173 -2.51 0.57 -11.97
C ASN A 173 -3.77 -0.20 -11.53
N PHE A 174 -4.96 0.16 -12.02
CA PHE A 174 -6.18 -0.58 -11.70
C PHE A 174 -6.15 -2.02 -12.20
N ILE A 175 -5.69 -2.25 -13.43
CA ILE A 175 -5.55 -3.62 -13.94
C ILE A 175 -4.61 -4.43 -13.06
N GLN A 176 -3.44 -3.90 -12.69
CA GLN A 176 -2.48 -4.59 -11.81
C GLN A 176 -3.11 -4.91 -10.44
N ASN A 177 -3.79 -3.95 -9.81
CA ASN A 177 -4.46 -4.18 -8.52
C ASN A 177 -5.52 -5.29 -8.59
N TYR A 178 -6.32 -5.33 -9.67
CA TYR A 178 -7.43 -6.27 -9.81
C TYR A 178 -7.00 -7.65 -10.32
N THR A 179 -5.85 -7.74 -10.99
CA THR A 179 -5.37 -8.99 -11.60
C THR A 179 -4.17 -9.59 -10.89
N TYR A 180 -3.67 -8.94 -9.85
CA TYR A 180 -2.56 -9.48 -9.07
C TYR A 180 -2.87 -10.88 -8.54
N ARG A 181 -1.86 -11.72 -8.52
CA ARG A 181 -1.94 -13.08 -7.95
C ARG A 181 -0.73 -13.32 -7.07
N THR A 182 -0.99 -13.71 -5.85
CA THR A 182 0.06 -14.13 -4.93
C THR A 182 0.83 -15.31 -5.53
N SER A 183 2.13 -15.17 -5.63
CA SER A 183 3.00 -16.27 -6.05
C SER A 183 3.31 -17.18 -4.86
N LYS A 184 3.28 -18.50 -5.09
CA LYS A 184 3.72 -19.50 -4.10
C LYS A 184 5.17 -19.30 -3.63
N LYS A 185 5.98 -18.53 -4.36
CA LYS A 185 7.36 -18.20 -3.97
C LYS A 185 7.42 -17.44 -2.63
N ILE A 186 6.36 -16.72 -2.24
CA ILE A 186 6.28 -16.03 -0.95
C ILE A 186 6.43 -17.00 0.24
N ALA A 187 6.17 -18.29 0.06
CA ALA A 187 6.41 -19.33 1.06
C ALA A 187 7.89 -19.47 1.46
N ARG A 188 8.81 -18.89 0.70
CA ARG A 188 10.25 -18.87 1.02
C ARG A 188 10.63 -17.71 1.94
N TRP A 189 9.69 -16.77 2.19
CA TRP A 189 9.95 -15.63 3.04
C TRP A 189 10.09 -16.05 4.50
N PRO A 190 11.26 -15.85 5.15
CA PRO A 190 11.53 -16.44 6.46
C PRO A 190 11.15 -15.52 7.63
N HIS A 191 10.75 -14.27 7.36
CA HIS A 191 10.52 -13.26 8.39
C HIS A 191 9.03 -13.08 8.68
N MET A 192 8.71 -12.40 9.81
CA MET A 192 7.35 -12.17 10.28
C MET A 192 6.57 -11.21 9.35
N VAL A 193 5.32 -11.58 9.06
CA VAL A 193 4.37 -10.76 8.32
C VAL A 193 3.12 -10.54 9.19
N HIS A 194 2.80 -9.27 9.44
CA HIS A 194 1.62 -8.86 10.18
C HIS A 194 0.51 -8.46 9.20
N LEU A 195 -0.57 -9.22 9.18
CA LEU A 195 -1.72 -9.00 8.31
C LEU A 195 -2.78 -8.20 9.09
N TRP A 196 -2.98 -6.95 8.71
CA TRP A 196 -3.93 -6.05 9.36
C TRP A 196 -5.09 -5.71 8.43
N CYS A 197 -6.32 -5.67 8.97
CA CYS A 197 -7.48 -5.12 8.26
C CYS A 197 -8.62 -4.80 9.24
N GLY A 198 -9.58 -4.01 8.77
CA GLY A 198 -10.84 -3.82 9.46
C GLY A 198 -11.80 -5.00 9.26
N SER A 199 -12.69 -5.25 10.24
CA SER A 199 -13.67 -6.34 10.14
C SER A 199 -14.72 -6.11 9.03
N LYS A 200 -14.85 -4.88 8.53
CA LYS A 200 -15.73 -4.51 7.41
C LYS A 200 -15.05 -4.55 6.04
N GLU A 201 -13.87 -5.16 5.92
CA GLU A 201 -13.10 -5.27 4.67
C GLU A 201 -13.16 -6.68 4.07
N PRO A 202 -14.23 -7.07 3.34
CA PRO A 202 -14.40 -8.43 2.85
C PRO A 202 -13.28 -8.89 1.90
N TYR A 203 -12.73 -7.96 1.10
CA TYR A 203 -11.63 -8.27 0.18
C TYR A 203 -10.29 -8.45 0.88
N ALA A 204 -9.99 -7.64 1.91
CA ALA A 204 -8.79 -7.82 2.72
C ALA A 204 -8.86 -9.13 3.51
N LEU A 205 -10.00 -9.44 4.14
CA LEU A 205 -10.23 -10.72 4.81
C LEU A 205 -10.08 -11.93 3.86
N LYS A 206 -10.51 -11.80 2.60
CA LYS A 206 -10.28 -12.82 1.57
C LYS A 206 -8.79 -12.95 1.25
N SER A 207 -8.08 -11.83 1.13
CA SER A 207 -6.64 -11.80 0.87
C SER A 207 -5.82 -12.39 2.01
N HIS A 208 -6.20 -12.13 3.26
CA HIS A 208 -5.59 -12.77 4.43
C HIS A 208 -5.71 -14.30 4.36
N ARG A 209 -6.90 -14.82 4.01
CA ARG A 209 -7.09 -16.27 3.84
C ARG A 209 -6.22 -16.86 2.74
N GLU A 210 -5.94 -16.12 1.68
CA GLU A 210 -5.05 -16.54 0.60
C GLU A 210 -3.59 -16.50 1.07
N LEU A 211 -3.12 -15.39 1.65
CA LEU A 211 -1.74 -15.21 2.11
C LEU A 211 -1.36 -16.24 3.18
N LYS A 212 -2.25 -16.51 4.13
CA LYS A 212 -2.05 -17.49 5.20
C LYS A 212 -1.81 -18.92 4.71
N GLN A 213 -2.18 -19.24 3.46
CA GLN A 213 -1.88 -20.56 2.87
C GLN A 213 -0.41 -20.72 2.48
N TYR A 214 0.31 -19.60 2.33
CA TYR A 214 1.69 -19.61 1.83
C TYR A 214 2.70 -19.05 2.82
N LEU A 215 2.34 -18.05 3.62
CA LEU A 215 3.26 -17.41 4.57
C LEU A 215 3.63 -18.37 5.71
N PRO A 216 4.92 -18.65 5.94
CA PRO A 216 5.34 -19.55 7.02
C PRO A 216 5.23 -18.89 8.41
N HIS A 217 5.40 -17.57 8.48
CA HIS A 217 5.36 -16.80 9.73
C HIS A 217 4.47 -15.57 9.55
N TYR A 218 3.32 -15.58 10.20
CA TYR A 218 2.40 -14.45 10.16
C TYR A 218 1.64 -14.28 11.48
N GLU A 219 1.21 -13.05 11.72
CA GLU A 219 0.22 -12.68 12.72
C GLU A 219 -0.93 -11.93 12.05
N GLU A 220 -2.16 -12.19 12.48
CA GLU A 220 -3.34 -11.52 11.96
C GLU A 220 -3.95 -10.61 13.03
N THR A 221 -4.23 -9.36 12.64
CA THR A 221 -5.01 -8.42 13.45
C THR A 221 -6.22 -7.94 12.65
N ILE A 222 -7.41 -8.20 13.17
CA ILE A 222 -8.66 -7.68 12.61
C ILE A 222 -9.19 -6.61 13.56
N MET A 223 -9.26 -5.34 13.09
CA MET A 223 -9.78 -4.22 13.87
C MET A 223 -11.31 -4.21 13.77
N ASP A 224 -11.97 -4.47 14.88
CA ASP A 224 -13.44 -4.59 14.90
C ASP A 224 -14.14 -3.28 14.56
N GLY A 225 -15.20 -3.38 13.78
CA GLY A 225 -16.04 -2.25 13.37
C GLY A 225 -15.43 -1.30 12.34
N LEU A 226 -14.15 -1.47 11.97
CA LEU A 226 -13.46 -0.58 11.02
C LEU A 226 -13.59 -1.04 9.58
N SER A 227 -13.60 -0.05 8.68
CA SER A 227 -13.56 -0.18 7.22
C SER A 227 -12.14 0.08 6.70
N HIS A 228 -11.97 0.00 5.38
CA HIS A 228 -10.68 0.16 4.71
C HIS A 228 -10.01 1.50 4.99
N GLY A 229 -8.80 1.45 5.53
CA GLY A 229 -7.98 2.63 5.86
C GLY A 229 -8.41 3.39 7.13
N GLU A 230 -9.58 3.09 7.72
CA GLU A 230 -10.10 3.85 8.87
C GLU A 230 -9.19 3.80 10.09
N PHE A 231 -8.45 2.70 10.30
CA PHE A 231 -7.54 2.60 11.43
C PHE A 231 -6.42 3.65 11.33
N LEU A 232 -5.75 3.73 10.20
CA LEU A 232 -4.69 4.71 9.98
C LEU A 232 -5.24 6.15 9.96
N LEU A 233 -6.40 6.37 9.33
CA LEU A 233 -6.95 7.70 9.09
C LEU A 233 -7.65 8.31 10.31
N LYS A 234 -8.47 7.52 10.99
CA LYS A 234 -9.32 8.01 12.08
C LYS A 234 -8.73 7.75 13.46
N GLN A 235 -7.77 6.85 13.58
CA GLN A 235 -7.12 6.47 14.83
C GLN A 235 -5.59 6.55 14.70
N THR A 236 -5.09 7.61 14.04
CA THR A 236 -3.68 7.77 13.66
C THR A 236 -2.71 7.59 14.82
N ALA A 237 -3.01 8.13 16.01
CA ALA A 237 -2.15 7.99 17.19
C ALA A 237 -2.04 6.52 17.64
N GLU A 238 -3.16 5.79 17.65
CA GLU A 238 -3.19 4.37 18.00
C GLU A 238 -2.53 3.52 16.91
N ALA A 239 -2.70 3.89 15.64
CA ALA A 239 -2.03 3.23 14.51
C ALA A 239 -0.51 3.39 14.62
N CYS A 240 0.01 4.60 14.87
CA CYS A 240 1.44 4.83 15.10
C CYS A 240 1.96 4.02 16.29
N LYS A 241 1.25 4.01 17.41
CA LYS A 241 1.62 3.22 18.60
C LYS A 241 1.65 1.71 18.26
N LYS A 242 0.64 1.21 17.53
CA LYS A 242 0.58 -0.20 17.14
C LYS A 242 1.70 -0.55 16.15
N ILE A 243 1.99 0.30 15.14
CA ILE A 243 3.12 0.11 14.22
C ILE A 243 4.42 -0.01 15.01
N ARG A 244 4.67 0.94 15.92
CA ARG A 244 5.88 0.91 16.76
C ARG A 244 5.99 -0.38 17.59
N ASN A 245 4.90 -0.79 18.25
CA ASN A 245 4.93 -2.00 19.08
C ASN A 245 5.10 -3.29 18.26
N THR A 246 4.71 -3.27 17.00
CA THR A 246 4.81 -4.42 16.07
C THR A 246 6.20 -4.49 15.46
N LEU A 247 6.82 -3.36 15.17
CA LEU A 247 8.17 -3.34 14.59
C LEU A 247 9.29 -3.47 15.65
N GLY A 248 9.05 -3.09 16.89
CA GLY A 248 10.00 -3.16 18.01
C GLY A 248 10.78 -1.87 18.20
#